data_4b464244aa77e5fa5295d9af1b6d328c
#
_entry.id   4b464244aa77e5fa5295d9af1b6d328c
#
_cell.length_a   1.000
_cell.length_b   1.000
_cell.length_c   1.000
_cell.angle_alpha   90.00
_cell.angle_beta   90.00
_cell.angle_gamma   90.00
#
_symmetry.space_group_name_H-M   'P 1'
#
loop_
_entity.id
_entity.type
_entity.pdbx_description
1 polymer ?
#
loop_
_entity_poly.entity_id
_entity_poly.type
_entity_poly.pdbx_seq_one_letter_code
_entity_poly.pdbx_strand_id
1 'polypeptide(L)'
;MSKLTSPQAYREELKQRIIDVAMKEFWQKGVKAVKMDDIANDLTISKRTLYETYENKEVLLLELLKPHNQQQHKHVADFSEKGHRNVMDISFELYNKHVESCKKINPIIYEELKKYQKVTEYLAVTADKDEKDTQTFFKAGIEQGYFRPELNYNVLSKIMRLSAKYVVEHE
;
A
#
# COMPACT_ATOMS: atom_id res chain seq x y z
N MET A 1 -0.67 -12.42 34.88
CA MET A 1 -1.33 -13.65 34.37
C MET A 1 -1.08 -13.71 32.87
N SER A 2 -0.13 -14.54 32.44
CA SER A 2 0.21 -14.74 31.03
C SER A 2 -0.96 -15.47 30.36
N LYS A 3 -1.64 -14.84 29.39
CA LYS A 3 -2.58 -15.52 28.50
C LYS A 3 -1.75 -16.53 27.69
N LEU A 4 -1.95 -17.81 27.95
CA LEU A 4 -1.49 -18.90 27.08
C LEU A 4 -2.15 -18.69 25.71
N THR A 5 -1.46 -18.00 24.81
CA THR A 5 -1.87 -17.86 23.42
C THR A 5 -1.76 -19.24 22.77
N SER A 6 -2.80 -19.64 22.04
CA SER A 6 -2.74 -20.89 21.28
C SER A 6 -1.55 -20.84 20.29
N PRO A 7 -0.95 -21.99 19.92
CA PRO A 7 0.15 -22.02 18.96
C PRO A 7 -0.18 -21.28 17.64
N GLN A 8 -1.44 -21.25 17.27
CA GLN A 8 -1.94 -20.55 16.10
C GLN A 8 -1.97 -19.02 16.32
N ALA A 9 -2.44 -18.57 17.47
CA ALA A 9 -2.43 -17.14 17.82
C ALA A 9 -1.00 -16.59 17.90
N TYR A 10 -0.05 -17.34 18.44
CA TYR A 10 1.35 -16.99 18.46
C TYR A 10 1.94 -16.85 17.04
N ARG A 11 1.59 -17.76 16.12
CA ARG A 11 2.05 -17.69 14.72
C ARG A 11 1.53 -16.45 14.01
N GLU A 12 0.26 -16.11 14.19
CA GLU A 12 -0.32 -14.90 13.58
C GLU A 12 0.27 -13.62 14.18
N GLU A 13 0.50 -13.58 15.49
CA GLU A 13 1.20 -12.46 16.14
C GLU A 13 2.63 -12.30 15.60
N LEU A 14 3.36 -13.40 15.46
CA LEU A 14 4.70 -13.39 14.90
C LEU A 14 4.71 -12.89 13.44
N LYS A 15 3.79 -13.35 12.60
CA LYS A 15 3.64 -12.86 11.22
C LYS A 15 3.43 -11.35 11.19
N GLN A 16 2.54 -10.83 12.01
CA GLN A 16 2.27 -9.40 12.07
C GLN A 16 3.50 -8.61 12.50
N ARG A 17 4.21 -9.07 13.53
CA ARG A 17 5.46 -8.43 13.98
C ARG A 17 6.54 -8.41 12.89
N ILE A 18 6.65 -9.50 12.11
CA ILE A 18 7.59 -9.55 10.98
C ILE A 18 7.19 -8.53 9.91
N ILE A 19 5.90 -8.43 9.57
CA ILE A 19 5.37 -7.45 8.61
C ILE A 19 5.67 -6.03 9.09
N ASP A 20 5.39 -5.71 10.36
CA ASP A 20 5.56 -4.36 10.90
C ASP A 20 7.03 -3.90 10.86
N VAL A 21 7.95 -4.78 11.26
CA VAL A 21 9.40 -4.48 11.21
C VAL A 21 9.89 -4.39 9.77
N ALA A 22 9.51 -5.33 8.91
CA ALA A 22 9.90 -5.33 7.51
C ALA A 22 9.38 -4.09 6.78
N MET A 23 8.14 -3.68 7.03
CA MET A 23 7.54 -2.47 6.47
C MET A 23 8.37 -1.25 6.86
N LYS A 24 8.66 -1.07 8.14
CA LYS A 24 9.45 0.05 8.64
C LYS A 24 10.83 0.10 7.97
N GLU A 25 11.53 -1.03 7.96
CA GLU A 25 12.89 -1.14 7.41
C GLU A 25 12.91 -0.88 5.89
N PHE A 26 12.01 -1.52 5.14
CA PHE A 26 11.93 -1.32 3.69
C PHE A 26 11.55 0.11 3.33
N TRP A 27 10.56 0.72 4.02
CA TRP A 27 10.10 2.08 3.73
C TRP A 27 11.17 3.14 4.01
N GLN A 28 12.02 2.91 5.00
CA GLN A 28 13.09 3.84 5.35
C GLN A 28 14.36 3.65 4.52
N LYS A 29 14.79 2.41 4.32
CA LYS A 29 16.11 2.09 3.76
C LYS A 29 16.07 1.61 2.30
N GLY A 30 14.89 1.30 1.77
CA GLY A 30 14.73 0.60 0.50
C GLY A 30 14.78 -0.92 0.66
N VAL A 31 14.20 -1.61 -0.32
CA VAL A 31 14.09 -3.09 -0.28
C VAL A 31 15.44 -3.77 -0.46
N LYS A 32 16.29 -3.22 -1.34
CA LYS A 32 17.61 -3.82 -1.64
C LYS A 32 18.55 -3.79 -0.44
N ALA A 33 18.52 -2.68 0.32
CA ALA A 33 19.43 -2.46 1.44
C ALA A 33 19.15 -3.40 2.63
N VAL A 34 17.91 -3.82 2.83
CA VAL A 34 17.49 -4.64 3.97
C VAL A 34 17.58 -6.12 3.62
N LYS A 35 18.28 -6.91 4.41
CA LYS A 35 18.35 -8.37 4.27
C LYS A 35 17.32 -9.04 5.18
N MET A 36 16.89 -10.25 4.81
CA MET A 36 16.04 -11.08 5.69
C MET A 36 16.66 -11.29 7.07
N ASP A 37 18.00 -11.45 7.10
CA ASP A 37 18.75 -11.62 8.34
C ASP A 37 18.66 -10.40 9.27
N ASP A 38 18.61 -9.18 8.71
CA ASP A 38 18.48 -7.94 9.49
C ASP A 38 17.13 -7.92 10.20
N ILE A 39 16.05 -8.30 9.50
CA ILE A 39 14.70 -8.41 10.07
C ILE A 39 14.65 -9.44 11.20
N ALA A 40 15.30 -10.61 11.02
CA ALA A 40 15.37 -11.63 12.08
C ALA A 40 16.09 -11.14 13.32
N ASN A 41 17.20 -10.40 13.14
CA ASN A 41 17.97 -9.83 14.23
C ASN A 41 17.18 -8.76 14.99
N ASP A 42 16.50 -7.85 14.29
CA ASP A 42 15.68 -6.80 14.91
C ASP A 42 14.54 -7.37 15.75
N LEU A 43 13.99 -8.51 15.32
CA LEU A 43 12.92 -9.22 16.05
C LEU A 43 13.46 -10.18 17.13
N THR A 44 14.76 -10.37 17.20
CA THR A 44 15.39 -11.34 18.11
C THR A 44 14.83 -12.77 17.91
N ILE A 45 14.61 -13.14 16.63
CA ILE A 45 14.19 -14.48 16.23
C ILE A 45 15.28 -15.17 15.41
N SER A 46 15.21 -16.53 15.36
CA SER A 46 16.16 -17.27 14.53
C SER A 46 15.88 -17.01 13.02
N LYS A 47 16.91 -17.01 12.20
CA LYS A 47 16.77 -17.00 10.73
C LYS A 47 15.84 -18.11 10.24
N ARG A 48 15.98 -19.30 10.82
CA ARG A 48 15.10 -20.45 10.53
C ARG A 48 13.63 -20.09 10.74
N THR A 49 13.28 -19.48 11.87
CA THR A 49 11.91 -19.06 12.19
C THR A 49 11.38 -18.05 11.16
N LEU A 50 12.21 -17.09 10.73
CA LEU A 50 11.82 -16.14 9.70
C LEU A 50 11.55 -16.82 8.36
N TYR A 51 12.47 -17.70 7.89
CA TYR A 51 12.33 -18.39 6.62
C TYR A 51 11.23 -19.48 6.62
N GLU A 52 10.91 -20.06 7.77
CA GLU A 52 9.73 -20.93 7.92
C GLU A 52 8.41 -20.13 7.85
N THR A 53 8.44 -18.84 8.18
CA THR A 53 7.26 -17.96 8.11
C THR A 53 7.09 -17.34 6.72
N TYR A 54 8.19 -16.85 6.15
CA TYR A 54 8.27 -16.23 4.82
C TYR A 54 9.48 -16.78 4.06
N GLU A 55 9.23 -17.62 3.07
CA GLU A 55 10.24 -18.36 2.31
C GLU A 55 11.37 -17.48 1.76
N ASN A 56 11.01 -16.26 1.33
CA ASN A 56 11.95 -15.31 0.75
C ASN A 56 11.41 -13.87 0.86
N LYS A 57 12.25 -12.91 0.50
CA LYS A 57 11.92 -11.49 0.55
C LYS A 57 10.73 -11.11 -0.35
N GLU A 58 10.57 -11.75 -1.51
CA GLU A 58 9.46 -11.47 -2.43
C GLU A 58 8.11 -11.87 -1.81
N VAL A 59 8.05 -13.03 -1.16
CA VAL A 59 6.84 -13.48 -0.43
C VAL A 59 6.51 -12.52 0.72
N LEU A 60 7.52 -12.09 1.48
CA LEU A 60 7.35 -11.11 2.54
C LEU A 60 6.82 -9.77 2.00
N LEU A 61 7.38 -9.27 0.89
CA LEU A 61 6.92 -8.04 0.22
C LEU A 61 5.46 -8.14 -0.22
N LEU A 62 5.05 -9.27 -0.80
CA LEU A 62 3.66 -9.48 -1.19
C LEU A 62 2.70 -9.43 0.00
N GLU A 63 3.05 -10.14 1.08
CA GLU A 63 2.20 -10.17 2.28
C GLU A 63 2.12 -8.80 2.96
N LEU A 64 3.16 -8.00 2.86
CA LEU A 64 3.20 -6.62 3.36
C LEU A 64 2.33 -5.67 2.51
N LEU A 65 2.34 -5.81 1.20
CA LEU A 65 1.60 -4.94 0.28
C LEU A 65 0.09 -5.23 0.28
N LYS A 66 -0.34 -6.48 0.47
CA LYS A 66 -1.75 -6.87 0.45
C LYS A 66 -2.62 -6.11 1.47
N PRO A 67 -2.28 -6.10 2.77
CA PRO A 67 -3.06 -5.37 3.76
C PRO A 67 -3.05 -3.86 3.53
N HIS A 68 -1.90 -3.32 3.11
CA HIS A 68 -1.74 -1.89 2.83
C HIS A 68 -2.69 -1.42 1.72
N ASN A 69 -2.73 -2.16 0.61
CA ASN A 69 -3.64 -1.85 -0.50
C ASN A 69 -5.11 -2.05 -0.11
N GLN A 70 -5.44 -3.13 0.60
CA GLN A 70 -6.82 -3.37 1.07
C GLN A 70 -7.31 -2.26 2.00
N GLN A 71 -6.46 -1.77 2.88
CA GLN A 71 -6.81 -0.68 3.78
C GLN A 71 -7.06 0.63 3.03
N GLN A 72 -6.28 0.91 1.99
CA GLN A 72 -6.50 2.08 1.13
C GLN A 72 -7.86 2.02 0.42
N HIS A 73 -8.18 0.88 -0.22
CA HIS A 73 -9.47 0.67 -0.88
C HIS A 73 -10.65 0.79 0.10
N LYS A 74 -10.53 0.19 1.29
CA LYS A 74 -11.57 0.27 2.31
C LYS A 74 -11.82 1.70 2.75
N HIS A 75 -10.80 2.52 2.90
CA HIS A 75 -10.97 3.93 3.24
C HIS A 75 -11.74 4.71 2.18
N VAL A 76 -11.48 4.45 0.90
CA VAL A 76 -12.21 5.09 -0.20
C VAL A 76 -13.68 4.63 -0.21
N ALA A 77 -13.93 3.33 -0.02
CA ALA A 77 -15.28 2.77 0.02
C ALA A 77 -16.07 3.29 1.24
N ASP A 78 -15.51 3.19 2.46
CA ASP A 78 -16.14 3.68 3.70
C ASP A 78 -16.45 5.18 3.64
N PHE A 79 -15.65 5.93 2.88
CA PHE A 79 -15.82 7.35 2.71
C PHE A 79 -16.99 7.68 1.77
N SER A 80 -17.15 6.90 0.69
CA SER A 80 -18.25 7.05 -0.26
C SER A 80 -19.59 6.56 0.32
N GLU A 81 -19.57 5.54 1.20
CA GLU A 81 -20.77 4.95 1.80
C GLU A 81 -21.34 5.78 2.97
N LYS A 82 -20.53 6.54 3.68
CA LYS A 82 -20.97 7.37 4.83
C LYS A 82 -21.79 8.62 4.43
N GLY A 83 -22.26 8.67 3.22
CA GLY A 83 -23.52 9.28 2.73
C GLY A 83 -23.71 10.79 2.85
N HIS A 84 -22.78 11.57 3.42
CA HIS A 84 -22.90 13.02 3.57
C HIS A 84 -21.68 13.84 3.14
N ARG A 85 -20.68 13.18 2.56
CA ARG A 85 -19.48 13.87 2.09
C ARG A 85 -19.46 13.95 0.58
N ASN A 86 -19.15 15.12 0.07
CA ASN A 86 -19.01 15.33 -1.35
C ASN A 86 -17.65 14.81 -1.85
N VAL A 87 -17.51 14.65 -3.18
CA VAL A 87 -16.28 14.16 -3.77
C VAL A 87 -15.06 15.05 -3.48
N MET A 88 -15.26 16.32 -3.17
CA MET A 88 -14.17 17.24 -2.81
C MET A 88 -13.59 16.91 -1.44
N ASP A 89 -14.44 16.60 -0.45
CA ASP A 89 -13.97 16.16 0.88
C ASP A 89 -13.17 14.87 0.78
N ILE A 90 -13.63 13.93 -0.05
CA ILE A 90 -12.91 12.69 -0.37
C ILE A 90 -11.55 12.99 -0.99
N SER A 91 -11.51 13.91 -1.98
CA SER A 91 -10.29 14.32 -2.65
C SER A 91 -9.25 14.89 -1.68
N PHE A 92 -9.67 15.78 -0.78
CA PHE A 92 -8.78 16.38 0.22
C PHE A 92 -8.21 15.33 1.18
N GLU A 93 -9.04 14.40 1.65
CA GLU A 93 -8.56 13.35 2.54
C GLU A 93 -7.58 12.41 1.85
N LEU A 94 -7.88 11.98 0.63
CA LEU A 94 -6.98 11.14 -0.17
C LEU A 94 -5.65 11.85 -0.46
N TYR A 95 -5.71 13.13 -0.82
CA TYR A 95 -4.51 13.93 -1.05
C TYR A 95 -3.64 14.03 0.20
N ASN A 96 -4.22 14.37 1.35
CA ASN A 96 -3.47 14.48 2.60
C ASN A 96 -2.83 13.15 3.01
N LYS A 97 -3.56 12.04 2.89
CA LYS A 97 -3.01 10.70 3.14
C LYS A 97 -1.89 10.35 2.18
N HIS A 98 -2.03 10.70 0.92
CA HIS A 98 -0.98 10.47 -0.08
C HIS A 98 0.29 11.25 0.26
N VAL A 99 0.18 12.55 0.56
CA VAL A 99 1.31 13.38 0.98
C VAL A 99 1.99 12.84 2.24
N GLU A 100 1.22 12.43 3.25
CA GLU A 100 1.78 11.80 4.46
C GLU A 100 2.50 10.49 4.18
N SER A 101 1.99 9.69 3.25
CA SER A 101 2.63 8.44 2.84
C SER A 101 3.94 8.71 2.11
N CYS A 102 3.94 9.65 1.17
CA CYS A 102 5.15 10.03 0.43
C CYS A 102 6.29 10.50 1.34
N LYS A 103 5.98 11.22 2.42
CA LYS A 103 6.98 11.66 3.41
C LYS A 103 7.65 10.51 4.17
N LYS A 104 7.02 9.35 4.24
CA LYS A 104 7.47 8.19 5.03
C LYS A 104 8.20 7.14 4.20
N ILE A 105 8.04 7.18 2.88
CA ILE A 105 8.50 6.13 1.98
C ILE A 105 9.72 6.64 1.19
N ASN A 106 10.82 5.91 1.26
CA ASN A 106 11.98 6.18 0.42
C ASN A 106 11.60 5.94 -1.07
N PRO A 107 11.73 6.94 -1.96
CA PRO A 107 11.29 6.83 -3.36
C PRO A 107 11.94 5.66 -4.13
N ILE A 108 13.14 5.25 -3.76
CA ILE A 108 13.86 4.13 -4.40
C ILE A 108 13.06 2.81 -4.37
N ILE A 109 12.12 2.68 -3.43
CA ILE A 109 11.29 1.48 -3.30
C ILE A 109 10.52 1.17 -4.57
N TYR A 110 9.96 2.19 -5.23
CA TYR A 110 9.17 2.02 -6.45
C TYR A 110 9.99 1.37 -7.57
N GLU A 111 11.25 1.73 -7.71
CA GLU A 111 12.15 1.11 -8.69
C GLU A 111 12.63 -0.29 -8.25
N GLU A 112 12.80 -0.47 -6.96
CA GLU A 112 13.26 -1.76 -6.42
C GLU A 112 12.18 -2.83 -6.46
N LEU A 113 10.90 -2.47 -6.23
CA LEU A 113 9.77 -3.39 -6.32
C LEU A 113 9.60 -3.99 -7.71
N LYS A 114 9.96 -3.26 -8.77
CA LYS A 114 9.91 -3.75 -10.17
C LYS A 114 10.79 -4.98 -10.42
N LYS A 115 11.75 -5.27 -9.56
CA LYS A 115 12.64 -6.43 -9.67
C LYS A 115 12.01 -7.73 -9.19
N TYR A 116 10.85 -7.65 -8.52
CA TYR A 116 10.13 -8.77 -7.94
C TYR A 116 8.90 -9.07 -8.79
N GLN A 117 8.95 -10.18 -9.55
CA GLN A 117 7.93 -10.51 -10.53
C GLN A 117 6.55 -10.64 -9.91
N LYS A 118 6.41 -11.41 -8.83
CA LYS A 118 5.12 -11.61 -8.15
C LYS A 118 4.56 -10.31 -7.58
N VAL A 119 5.43 -9.40 -7.14
CA VAL A 119 5.04 -8.07 -6.67
C VAL A 119 4.50 -7.23 -7.84
N THR A 120 5.19 -7.22 -8.98
CA THR A 120 4.73 -6.46 -10.16
C THR A 120 3.41 -6.99 -10.72
N GLU A 121 3.23 -8.32 -10.76
CA GLU A 121 1.96 -8.95 -11.14
C GLU A 121 0.82 -8.55 -10.19
N TYR A 122 1.06 -8.58 -8.88
CA TYR A 122 0.09 -8.15 -7.88
C TYR A 122 -0.29 -6.67 -8.03
N LEU A 123 0.70 -5.79 -8.20
CA LEU A 123 0.46 -4.35 -8.40
C LEU A 123 -0.29 -4.06 -9.70
N ALA A 124 -0.06 -4.82 -10.77
CA ALA A 124 -0.82 -4.69 -12.02
C ALA A 124 -2.30 -5.03 -11.82
N VAL A 125 -2.60 -6.13 -11.12
CA VAL A 125 -3.99 -6.52 -10.81
C VAL A 125 -4.68 -5.48 -9.91
N THR A 126 -3.97 -4.91 -8.94
CA THR A 126 -4.54 -3.87 -8.08
C THR A 126 -4.77 -2.57 -8.82
N ALA A 127 -3.91 -2.21 -9.79
CA ALA A 127 -4.08 -1.03 -10.62
C ALA A 127 -5.38 -1.06 -11.46
N ASP A 128 -5.81 -2.22 -11.95
CA ASP A 128 -7.08 -2.38 -12.65
C ASP A 128 -8.29 -2.11 -11.74
N LYS A 129 -8.18 -2.50 -10.47
CA LYS A 129 -9.22 -2.20 -9.47
C LYS A 129 -9.24 -0.71 -9.14
N ASP A 130 -8.08 -0.09 -8.96
CA ASP A 130 -7.96 1.35 -8.73
C ASP A 130 -8.56 2.17 -9.86
N GLU A 131 -8.46 1.70 -11.10
CA GLU A 131 -9.06 2.36 -12.25
C GLU A 131 -10.59 2.36 -12.17
N LYS A 132 -11.22 1.24 -11.79
CA LYS A 132 -12.67 1.14 -11.59
C LYS A 132 -13.17 2.04 -10.47
N ASP A 133 -12.47 2.04 -9.34
CA ASP A 133 -12.80 2.90 -8.19
C ASP A 133 -12.67 4.39 -8.59
N THR A 134 -11.65 4.74 -9.37
CA THR A 134 -11.45 6.08 -9.92
C THR A 134 -12.57 6.49 -10.87
N GLN A 135 -13.04 5.61 -11.75
CA GLN A 135 -14.18 5.88 -12.63
C GLN A 135 -15.47 6.13 -11.83
N THR A 136 -15.72 5.32 -10.80
CA THR A 136 -16.87 5.50 -9.91
C THR A 136 -16.81 6.84 -9.18
N PHE A 137 -15.64 7.24 -8.70
CA PHE A 137 -15.41 8.53 -8.07
C PHE A 137 -15.70 9.70 -9.02
N PHE A 138 -15.20 9.67 -10.25
CA PHE A 138 -15.46 10.73 -11.21
C PHE A 138 -16.93 10.80 -11.62
N LYS A 139 -17.60 9.66 -11.77
CA LYS A 139 -19.04 9.62 -12.05
C LYS A 139 -19.84 10.28 -10.93
N ALA A 140 -19.56 9.97 -9.69
CA ALA A 140 -20.20 10.61 -8.54
C ALA A 140 -19.94 12.14 -8.51
N GLY A 141 -18.75 12.57 -8.88
CA GLY A 141 -18.42 14.01 -8.96
C GLY A 141 -19.17 14.75 -10.06
N ILE A 142 -19.44 14.10 -11.18
CA ILE A 142 -20.29 14.65 -12.25
C ILE A 142 -21.73 14.75 -11.76
N GLU A 143 -22.28 13.71 -11.14
CA GLU A 143 -23.64 13.67 -10.60
C GLU A 143 -23.83 14.74 -9.50
N GLN A 144 -22.80 15.03 -8.72
CA GLN A 144 -22.80 16.08 -7.71
C GLN A 144 -22.55 17.50 -8.26
N GLY A 145 -22.25 17.63 -9.57
CA GLY A 145 -21.98 18.91 -10.23
C GLY A 145 -20.58 19.52 -10.01
N TYR A 146 -19.65 18.80 -9.39
CA TYR A 146 -18.28 19.26 -9.19
C TYR A 146 -17.37 19.04 -10.41
N PHE A 147 -17.65 18.02 -11.21
CA PHE A 147 -16.86 17.66 -12.38
C PHE A 147 -17.63 17.86 -13.67
N ARG A 148 -16.93 18.24 -14.73
CA ARG A 148 -17.53 18.46 -16.06
C ARG A 148 -17.67 17.15 -16.83
N PRO A 149 -18.84 16.78 -17.35
CA PRO A 149 -19.03 15.52 -18.05
C PRO A 149 -18.23 15.37 -19.35
N GLU A 150 -17.78 16.48 -19.94
CA GLU A 150 -17.05 16.49 -21.21
C GLU A 150 -15.57 16.08 -21.06
N LEU A 151 -15.04 16.02 -19.84
CA LEU A 151 -13.64 15.67 -19.60
C LEU A 151 -13.41 14.16 -19.72
N ASN A 152 -12.30 13.81 -20.37
CA ASN A 152 -11.85 12.41 -20.41
C ASN A 152 -11.14 12.04 -19.11
N TYR A 153 -11.89 11.55 -18.13
CA TYR A 153 -11.38 11.19 -16.81
C TYR A 153 -10.39 10.01 -16.81
N ASN A 154 -10.43 9.14 -17.82
CA ASN A 154 -9.43 8.09 -17.99
C ASN A 154 -8.06 8.69 -18.34
N VAL A 155 -8.03 9.72 -19.17
CA VAL A 155 -6.78 10.45 -19.48
C VAL A 155 -6.32 11.24 -18.25
N LEU A 156 -7.24 11.93 -17.59
CA LEU A 156 -6.92 12.73 -16.40
C LEU A 156 -6.33 11.86 -15.28
N SER A 157 -6.93 10.71 -14.97
CA SER A 157 -6.40 9.80 -13.94
C SER A 157 -5.02 9.24 -14.29
N LYS A 158 -4.75 8.99 -15.59
CA LYS A 158 -3.41 8.59 -16.05
C LYS A 158 -2.38 9.72 -15.84
N ILE A 159 -2.75 10.95 -16.18
CA ILE A 159 -1.89 12.12 -15.95
C ILE A 159 -1.61 12.31 -14.47
N MET A 160 -2.63 12.21 -13.60
CA MET A 160 -2.47 12.33 -12.15
C MET A 160 -1.53 11.27 -11.58
N ARG A 161 -1.66 10.02 -12.03
CA ARG A 161 -0.73 8.94 -11.60
C ARG A 161 0.71 9.18 -12.07
N LEU A 162 0.89 9.63 -13.30
CA LEU A 162 2.22 9.93 -13.84
C LEU A 162 2.86 11.13 -13.14
N SER A 163 2.10 12.18 -12.84
CA SER A 163 2.60 13.34 -12.11
C SER A 163 2.95 13.00 -10.67
N ALA A 164 2.13 12.23 -9.97
CA ALA A 164 2.44 11.77 -8.62
C ALA A 164 3.73 10.94 -8.58
N LYS A 165 3.90 10.04 -9.56
CA LYS A 165 5.15 9.27 -9.71
C LYS A 165 6.34 10.18 -9.96
N TYR A 166 6.21 11.15 -10.85
CA TYR A 166 7.28 12.09 -11.17
C TYR A 166 7.74 12.90 -9.95
N VAL A 167 6.80 13.40 -9.15
CA VAL A 167 7.10 14.16 -7.93
C VAL A 167 7.90 13.29 -6.95
N VAL A 168 7.45 12.05 -6.71
CA VAL A 168 8.14 11.12 -5.80
C VAL A 168 9.56 10.76 -6.26
N GLU A 169 9.82 10.74 -7.58
CA GLU A 169 11.12 10.39 -8.15
C GLU A 169 12.11 11.58 -8.18
N HIS A 170 11.64 12.85 -8.01
CA HIS A 170 12.45 14.05 -8.23
C HIS A 170 12.48 15.06 -7.05
N GLU A 171 11.79 14.74 -5.93
CA GLU A 171 11.93 15.43 -4.65
C GLU A 171 12.83 14.62 -3.67
#